data_1fcb8ff2d376e8d39b8f7dce026ae865
#
_entry.id   1fcb8ff2d376e8d39b8f7dce026ae865
#
_cell.length_a   1.000
_cell.length_b   1.000
_cell.length_c   1.000
_cell.angle_alpha   90.00
_cell.angle_beta   90.00
_cell.angle_gamma   90.00
#
_symmetry.space_group_name_H-M   'P 1'
#
loop_
_entity.id
_entity.type
_entity.pdbx_description
1 polymer ?
#
loop_
_entity_poly.entity_id
_entity_poly.type
_entity_poly.pdbx_seq_one_letter_code
_entity_poly.pdbx_strand_id
1 'polypeptide(L)'
;MAGVISTVKRFLQTRDELSLRNIRWEIWPLILIFPMSVILGDFRYFNLNIEFAGLQSYELMLYTLGLGWLVLTFIPKRFMLPLLRAAAVFCALLLPFQLLLTDETAKLAVFMAFQFLNGICAACAFFLFCFKLNNVERLFGMASILFYYGLYYTIYRAYPAVQAVYKTWGGIAVMAFYLVLVLLLGGIIKKPEFNSDEIIQTPQQAEGKRGSNVKMVIVLHIVYYSIMCMINYIESADNIIFSLPYGLGQLSSIIMIILIMLISNRNSLYIWIMFLVFSLLGMTIVSYNSEAAHFTGSLIYGLGDGLGYIIIYYLCSGAIKKSKSIRIYKLFCVILFIEYFFVSGILSQAFDRYEGSSHVIALGVVVVLCSFSFLLLPYLQKRLFENDWSDGLHLKNMAEYSQGLTEIESISNKENTNLTEREQEVFTMLIKGMAPKDIAFILKISYNTVNFHITNMYRKLGVQGRAELFAKYK
;
A
#
# COMPACT_ATOMS: atom_id res chain seq x y z
N MET A 1 -17.68 -25.86 -10.89
CA MET A 1 -17.36 -25.40 -9.54
C MET A 1 -16.16 -26.13 -8.92
N ALA A 2 -16.10 -27.46 -8.88
CA ALA A 2 -14.97 -28.19 -8.31
C ALA A 2 -13.60 -27.83 -8.95
N GLY A 3 -13.53 -27.64 -10.26
CA GLY A 3 -12.31 -27.23 -10.96
C GLY A 3 -11.83 -25.82 -10.59
N VAL A 4 -12.74 -24.87 -10.37
CA VAL A 4 -12.39 -23.49 -9.94
C VAL A 4 -11.88 -23.53 -8.49
N ILE A 5 -12.53 -24.29 -7.62
CA ILE A 5 -12.12 -24.44 -6.21
C ILE A 5 -10.74 -25.11 -6.13
N SER A 6 -10.48 -26.14 -6.95
CA SER A 6 -9.16 -26.80 -7.00
C SER A 6 -8.08 -25.87 -7.55
N THR A 7 -8.39 -25.05 -8.54
CA THR A 7 -7.48 -24.04 -9.10
C THR A 7 -7.17 -22.94 -8.08
N VAL A 8 -8.18 -22.43 -7.38
CA VAL A 8 -8.01 -21.46 -6.29
C VAL A 8 -7.19 -22.06 -5.14
N LYS A 9 -7.49 -23.31 -4.75
CA LYS A 9 -6.75 -24.01 -3.68
C LYS A 9 -5.30 -24.27 -4.07
N ARG A 10 -5.04 -24.68 -5.31
CA ARG A 10 -3.70 -24.87 -5.85
C ARG A 10 -2.94 -23.55 -5.95
N PHE A 11 -3.61 -22.48 -6.32
CA PHE A 11 -3.09 -21.12 -6.34
C PHE A 11 -2.71 -20.61 -4.95
N LEU A 12 -3.57 -20.78 -3.95
CA LEU A 12 -3.30 -20.42 -2.55
C LEU A 12 -2.16 -21.25 -1.94
N GLN A 13 -1.92 -22.46 -2.45
CA GLN A 13 -0.82 -23.32 -1.99
C GLN A 13 0.52 -23.04 -2.67
N THR A 14 0.52 -22.55 -3.92
CA THR A 14 1.77 -22.34 -4.69
C THR A 14 2.34 -20.94 -4.59
N ARG A 15 1.67 -20.01 -3.88
CA ARG A 15 2.09 -18.60 -3.76
C ARG A 15 2.27 -18.20 -2.31
N ASP A 16 3.42 -18.57 -1.76
CA ASP A 16 3.77 -18.29 -0.37
C ASP A 16 3.79 -16.79 -0.03
N GLU A 17 4.10 -15.91 -0.97
CA GLU A 17 4.30 -14.49 -0.70
C GLU A 17 3.03 -13.69 -0.38
N LEU A 18 1.90 -14.04 -1.01
CA LEU A 18 0.60 -13.39 -0.77
C LEU A 18 -0.40 -14.31 -0.06
N SER A 19 0.07 -15.40 0.53
CA SER A 19 -0.77 -16.29 1.31
C SER A 19 -1.18 -15.64 2.63
N LEU A 20 -2.46 -15.70 2.98
CA LEU A 20 -2.97 -15.26 4.29
C LEU A 20 -2.28 -16.00 5.46
N ARG A 21 -1.66 -17.16 5.19
CA ARG A 21 -0.85 -17.89 6.18
C ARG A 21 0.41 -17.15 6.60
N ASN A 22 0.90 -16.24 5.74
CA ASN A 22 2.10 -15.43 6.00
C ASN A 22 1.79 -14.15 6.80
N ILE A 23 0.54 -13.92 7.17
CA ILE A 23 0.17 -12.85 8.09
C ILE A 23 0.54 -13.30 9.50
N ARG A 24 1.40 -12.54 10.14
CA ARG A 24 1.75 -12.70 11.54
C ARG A 24 0.65 -12.06 12.40
N TRP A 25 -0.39 -12.83 12.69
CA TRP A 25 -1.55 -12.32 13.43
C TRP A 25 -1.20 -11.79 14.83
N GLU A 26 -0.12 -12.26 15.41
CA GLU A 26 0.40 -11.76 16.71
C GLU A 26 0.86 -10.29 16.65
N ILE A 27 1.04 -9.73 15.45
CA ILE A 27 1.40 -8.32 15.24
C ILE A 27 0.26 -7.48 14.63
N TRP A 28 -0.99 -7.94 14.73
CA TRP A 28 -2.14 -7.22 14.17
C TRP A 28 -2.20 -5.72 14.56
N PRO A 29 -1.77 -5.27 15.76
CA PRO A 29 -1.72 -3.85 16.08
C PRO A 29 -0.77 -3.08 15.18
N LEU A 30 0.34 -3.69 14.77
CA LEU A 30 1.31 -3.09 13.86
C LEU A 30 0.76 -3.02 12.43
N ILE A 31 -0.06 -3.98 12.01
CA ILE A 31 -0.72 -3.99 10.70
C ILE A 31 -1.75 -2.86 10.60
N LEU A 32 -2.52 -2.63 11.68
CA LEU A 32 -3.63 -1.70 11.69
C LEU A 32 -3.25 -0.27 12.10
N ILE A 33 -2.05 -0.02 12.65
CA ILE A 33 -1.71 1.30 13.18
C ILE A 33 -1.73 2.42 12.14
N PHE A 34 -1.21 2.16 10.94
CA PHE A 34 -1.26 3.13 9.85
C PHE A 34 -2.68 3.30 9.30
N PRO A 35 -3.41 2.24 8.94
CA PRO A 35 -4.83 2.35 8.61
C PRO A 35 -5.64 3.18 9.59
N MET A 36 -5.50 2.89 10.88
CA MET A 36 -6.26 3.60 11.90
C MET A 36 -5.84 5.06 12.05
N SER A 37 -4.58 5.43 11.79
CA SER A 37 -4.16 6.83 11.78
C SER A 37 -4.78 7.62 10.62
N VAL A 38 -5.00 6.97 9.47
CA VAL A 38 -5.71 7.57 8.33
C VAL A 38 -7.19 7.79 8.66
N ILE A 39 -7.84 6.78 9.24
CA ILE A 39 -9.23 6.86 9.69
C ILE A 39 -9.42 7.94 10.77
N LEU A 40 -8.46 8.05 11.69
CA LEU A 40 -8.47 9.06 12.75
C LEU A 40 -8.44 10.50 12.20
N GLY A 41 -7.87 10.70 11.02
CA GLY A 41 -7.82 12.00 10.33
C GLY A 41 -9.16 12.48 9.78
N ASP A 42 -10.24 11.71 9.90
CA ASP A 42 -11.53 12.12 9.37
C ASP A 42 -12.05 13.40 10.06
N PHE A 43 -12.07 14.51 9.32
CA PHE A 43 -12.46 15.82 9.81
C PHE A 43 -13.92 15.89 10.30
N ARG A 44 -14.76 14.98 9.89
CA ARG A 44 -16.19 14.92 10.21
C ARG A 44 -16.47 14.67 11.70
N TYR A 45 -15.50 14.14 12.44
CA TYR A 45 -15.60 14.02 13.90
C TYR A 45 -15.73 15.38 14.61
N PHE A 46 -15.22 16.45 14.00
CA PHE A 46 -15.20 17.77 14.59
C PHE A 46 -16.48 18.58 14.30
N ASN A 47 -17.33 18.13 13.38
CA ASN A 47 -18.57 18.81 12.97
C ASN A 47 -18.37 20.33 12.76
N LEU A 48 -17.22 20.70 12.16
CA LEU A 48 -16.86 22.08 11.87
C LEU A 48 -17.24 22.42 10.44
N ASN A 49 -17.91 23.54 10.27
CA ASN A 49 -18.15 24.16 8.97
C ASN A 49 -17.69 25.61 9.05
N ILE A 50 -16.38 25.81 9.16
CA ILE A 50 -15.74 27.10 9.38
C ILE A 50 -14.91 27.43 8.16
N GLU A 51 -15.02 28.69 7.72
CA GLU A 51 -14.09 29.31 6.79
C GLU A 51 -13.12 30.19 7.57
N PHE A 52 -11.83 30.02 7.36
CA PHE A 52 -10.78 30.83 7.97
C PHE A 52 -9.78 31.27 6.92
N ALA A 53 -9.59 32.57 6.79
CA ALA A 53 -8.70 33.17 5.78
C ALA A 53 -8.97 32.72 4.33
N GLY A 54 -10.26 32.49 3.99
CA GLY A 54 -10.68 32.00 2.68
C GLY A 54 -10.50 30.50 2.46
N LEU A 55 -10.16 29.74 3.51
CA LEU A 55 -9.97 28.29 3.47
C LEU A 55 -11.09 27.59 4.22
N GLN A 56 -11.64 26.56 3.61
CA GLN A 56 -12.64 25.67 4.23
C GLN A 56 -12.00 24.72 5.24
N SER A 57 -12.79 24.20 6.17
CA SER A 57 -12.31 23.25 7.19
C SER A 57 -11.55 22.05 6.61
N TYR A 58 -11.94 21.56 5.44
CA TYR A 58 -11.26 20.47 4.74
C TYR A 58 -9.85 20.85 4.29
N GLU A 59 -9.66 22.03 3.72
CA GLU A 59 -8.35 22.52 3.27
C GLU A 59 -7.42 22.76 4.47
N LEU A 60 -7.94 23.35 5.54
CA LEU A 60 -7.21 23.55 6.80
C LEU A 60 -6.74 22.20 7.40
N MET A 61 -7.59 21.17 7.30
CA MET A 61 -7.20 19.80 7.68
C MET A 61 -6.00 19.31 6.90
N LEU A 62 -6.05 19.41 5.56
CA LEU A 62 -4.98 18.90 4.70
C LEU A 62 -3.67 19.64 4.96
N TYR A 63 -3.71 20.97 5.14
CA TYR A 63 -2.50 21.75 5.43
C TYR A 63 -1.88 21.37 6.77
N THR A 64 -2.68 21.28 7.81
CA THR A 64 -2.16 20.95 9.16
C THR A 64 -1.70 19.50 9.27
N LEU A 65 -2.40 18.57 8.63
CA LEU A 65 -1.97 17.17 8.50
C LEU A 65 -0.64 17.07 7.75
N GLY A 66 -0.53 17.78 6.63
CA GLY A 66 0.71 17.83 5.83
C GLY A 66 1.90 18.39 6.60
N LEU A 67 1.70 19.44 7.40
CA LEU A 67 2.73 19.96 8.31
C LEU A 67 3.20 18.90 9.30
N GLY A 68 2.30 18.08 9.84
CA GLY A 68 2.65 16.94 10.69
C GLY A 68 3.57 15.93 9.99
N TRP A 69 3.31 15.62 8.72
CA TRP A 69 4.20 14.80 7.90
C TRP A 69 5.56 15.46 7.67
N LEU A 70 5.59 16.74 7.39
CA LEU A 70 6.82 17.52 7.14
C LEU A 70 7.77 17.49 8.34
N VAL A 71 7.25 17.61 9.57
CA VAL A 71 8.05 17.59 10.81
C VAL A 71 8.89 16.32 10.91
N LEU A 72 8.40 15.17 10.43
CA LEU A 72 9.13 13.89 10.47
C LEU A 72 10.41 13.90 9.64
N THR A 73 10.56 14.83 8.70
CA THR A 73 11.80 14.96 7.91
C THR A 73 13.00 15.34 8.77
N PHE A 74 12.75 16.03 9.87
CA PHE A 74 13.78 16.49 10.82
C PHE A 74 14.03 15.50 11.97
N ILE A 75 13.10 14.58 12.21
CA ILE A 75 13.16 13.68 13.35
C ILE A 75 14.07 12.47 13.07
N PRO A 76 15.01 12.12 13.98
CA PRO A 76 15.78 10.88 13.89
C PRO A 76 14.92 9.63 14.13
N LYS A 77 15.27 8.51 13.45
CA LYS A 77 14.53 7.24 13.51
C LYS A 77 14.23 6.76 14.94
N ARG A 78 15.16 6.96 15.87
CA ARG A 78 15.04 6.53 17.30
C ARG A 78 13.86 7.17 18.03
N PHE A 79 13.37 8.32 17.54
CA PHE A 79 12.27 9.04 18.17
C PHE A 79 10.90 8.73 17.54
N MET A 80 10.82 7.93 16.46
CA MET A 80 9.56 7.62 15.76
C MET A 80 8.51 7.00 16.70
N LEU A 81 8.89 6.01 17.50
CA LEU A 81 7.95 5.36 18.42
C LEU A 81 7.60 6.22 19.66
N PRO A 82 8.56 6.85 20.35
CA PRO A 82 8.23 7.81 21.41
C PRO A 82 7.33 8.93 20.94
N LEU A 83 7.60 9.48 19.75
CA LEU A 83 6.81 10.57 19.18
C LEU A 83 5.40 10.11 18.81
N LEU A 84 5.25 8.92 18.21
CA LEU A 84 3.94 8.31 17.93
C LEU A 84 3.09 8.22 19.21
N ARG A 85 3.69 7.75 20.31
CA ARG A 85 3.00 7.62 21.60
C ARG A 85 2.59 8.96 22.17
N ALA A 86 3.50 9.93 22.19
CA ALA A 86 3.22 11.27 22.68
C ALA A 86 2.10 11.93 21.86
N ALA A 87 2.22 11.92 20.53
CA ALA A 87 1.21 12.50 19.65
C ALA A 87 -0.16 11.82 19.81
N ALA A 88 -0.21 10.49 19.93
CA ALA A 88 -1.47 9.76 20.14
C ALA A 88 -2.15 10.13 21.47
N VAL A 89 -1.38 10.29 22.55
CA VAL A 89 -1.93 10.73 23.84
C VAL A 89 -2.50 12.15 23.74
N PHE A 90 -1.77 13.07 23.10
CA PHE A 90 -2.28 14.43 22.90
C PHE A 90 -3.52 14.46 22.01
N CYS A 91 -3.58 13.68 20.93
CA CYS A 91 -4.80 13.51 20.11
C CYS A 91 -5.99 13.03 20.96
N ALA A 92 -5.74 12.07 21.86
CA ALA A 92 -6.78 11.54 22.73
C ALA A 92 -7.31 12.55 23.76
N LEU A 93 -6.49 13.50 24.14
CA LEU A 93 -6.93 14.60 25.03
C LEU A 93 -7.69 15.68 24.24
N LEU A 94 -7.22 16.03 23.03
CA LEU A 94 -7.83 17.08 22.22
C LEU A 94 -9.20 16.70 21.68
N LEU A 95 -9.41 15.45 21.29
CA LEU A 95 -10.65 15.02 20.63
C LEU A 95 -11.90 15.16 21.54
N PRO A 96 -11.92 14.66 22.79
CA PRO A 96 -13.05 14.90 23.68
C PRO A 96 -13.12 16.36 24.16
N PHE A 97 -11.97 17.05 24.27
CA PHE A 97 -11.93 18.45 24.72
C PHE A 97 -12.74 19.37 23.78
N GLN A 98 -12.74 19.13 22.48
CA GLN A 98 -13.56 19.88 21.52
C GLN A 98 -15.07 19.86 21.86
N LEU A 99 -15.58 18.78 22.49
CA LEU A 99 -16.99 18.65 22.84
C LEU A 99 -17.39 19.63 23.95
N LEU A 100 -16.43 20.10 24.72
CA LEU A 100 -16.62 21.05 25.82
C LEU A 100 -16.57 22.52 25.34
N LEU A 101 -16.07 22.76 24.15
CA LEU A 101 -15.92 24.11 23.59
C LEU A 101 -17.23 24.57 22.96
N THR A 102 -17.59 25.83 23.22
CA THR A 102 -18.70 26.50 22.56
C THR A 102 -18.24 27.51 21.51
N ASP A 103 -17.06 28.09 21.71
CA ASP A 103 -16.49 29.07 20.79
C ASP A 103 -15.91 28.40 19.54
N GLU A 104 -16.31 28.88 18.36
CA GLU A 104 -15.92 28.30 17.07
C GLU A 104 -14.42 28.50 16.77
N THR A 105 -13.83 29.61 17.21
CA THR A 105 -12.38 29.88 17.03
C THR A 105 -11.54 28.92 17.87
N ALA A 106 -11.97 28.67 19.10
CA ALA A 106 -11.32 27.68 19.97
C ALA A 106 -11.47 26.25 19.42
N LYS A 107 -12.64 25.89 18.88
CA LYS A 107 -12.83 24.61 18.19
C LYS A 107 -11.89 24.46 16.99
N LEU A 108 -11.76 25.51 16.17
CA LEU A 108 -10.86 25.53 15.04
C LEU A 108 -9.40 25.32 15.47
N ALA A 109 -8.95 26.01 16.51
CA ALA A 109 -7.60 25.86 17.04
C ALA A 109 -7.33 24.41 17.52
N VAL A 110 -8.28 23.81 18.25
CA VAL A 110 -8.20 22.42 18.69
C VAL A 110 -8.18 21.45 17.50
N PHE A 111 -9.02 21.71 16.50
CA PHE A 111 -9.04 20.93 15.27
C PHE A 111 -7.69 20.95 14.53
N MET A 112 -7.13 22.14 14.32
CA MET A 112 -5.82 22.29 13.65
C MET A 112 -4.71 21.59 14.44
N ALA A 113 -4.68 21.75 15.76
CA ALA A 113 -3.72 21.07 16.62
C ALA A 113 -3.87 19.54 16.55
N PHE A 114 -5.11 19.04 16.57
CA PHE A 114 -5.40 17.62 16.43
C PHE A 114 -4.91 17.08 15.08
N GLN A 115 -5.23 17.74 13.97
CA GLN A 115 -4.83 17.30 12.64
C GLN A 115 -3.32 17.33 12.44
N PHE A 116 -2.63 18.34 12.99
CA PHE A 116 -1.17 18.38 13.00
C PHE A 116 -0.57 17.17 13.74
N LEU A 117 -1.06 16.88 14.94
CA LEU A 117 -0.60 15.72 15.72
C LEU A 117 -0.97 14.39 15.05
N ASN A 118 -2.14 14.32 14.43
CA ASN A 118 -2.53 13.14 13.64
C ASN A 118 -1.62 12.95 12.42
N GLY A 119 -1.18 14.03 11.76
CA GLY A 119 -0.16 13.96 10.70
C GLY A 119 1.16 13.35 11.19
N ILE A 120 1.59 13.70 12.40
CA ILE A 120 2.74 13.07 13.06
C ILE A 120 2.47 11.58 13.33
N CYS A 121 1.28 11.24 13.85
CA CYS A 121 0.88 9.85 14.09
C CYS A 121 0.90 9.03 12.79
N ALA A 122 0.28 9.54 11.73
CA ALA A 122 0.19 8.88 10.44
C ALA A 122 1.59 8.64 9.82
N ALA A 123 2.46 9.65 9.87
CA ALA A 123 3.82 9.50 9.38
C ALA A 123 4.64 8.49 10.19
N CYS A 124 4.61 8.54 11.53
CA CYS A 124 5.29 7.54 12.36
C CYS A 124 4.73 6.12 12.13
N ALA A 125 3.41 5.98 12.01
CA ALA A 125 2.74 4.72 11.72
C ALA A 125 3.13 4.20 10.34
N PHE A 126 3.20 5.07 9.32
CA PHE A 126 3.63 4.70 7.97
C PHE A 126 5.10 4.25 7.93
N PHE A 127 5.96 4.85 8.75
CA PHE A 127 7.33 4.37 8.92
C PHE A 127 7.36 2.90 9.38
N LEU A 128 6.60 2.57 10.42
CA LEU A 128 6.49 1.20 10.90
C LEU A 128 5.88 0.27 9.85
N PHE A 129 4.84 0.73 9.17
CA PHE A 129 4.17 0.02 8.08
C PHE A 129 5.12 -0.33 6.93
N CYS A 130 5.97 0.60 6.51
CA CYS A 130 6.95 0.38 5.45
C CYS A 130 8.03 -0.62 5.87
N PHE A 131 8.65 -0.44 7.04
CA PHE A 131 9.88 -1.15 7.37
C PHE A 131 9.67 -2.45 8.16
N LYS A 132 8.54 -2.63 8.84
CA LYS A 132 8.31 -3.78 9.72
C LYS A 132 7.33 -4.83 9.18
N LEU A 133 6.49 -4.47 8.20
CA LEU A 133 5.50 -5.37 7.63
C LEU A 133 6.00 -6.06 6.35
N ASN A 134 5.51 -7.27 6.11
CA ASN A 134 5.69 -7.97 4.83
C ASN A 134 4.64 -7.50 3.80
N ASN A 135 4.71 -8.02 2.56
CA ASN A 135 3.85 -7.61 1.46
C ASN A 135 2.36 -7.89 1.72
N VAL A 136 2.06 -9.07 2.29
CA VAL A 136 0.67 -9.47 2.57
C VAL A 136 0.08 -8.63 3.69
N GLU A 137 0.85 -8.39 4.74
CA GLU A 137 0.43 -7.57 5.89
C GLU A 137 0.15 -6.13 5.46
N ARG A 138 0.98 -5.56 4.57
CA ARG A 138 0.74 -4.23 3.99
C ARG A 138 -0.54 -4.19 3.15
N LEU A 139 -0.74 -5.21 2.30
CA LEU A 139 -1.94 -5.30 1.48
C LEU A 139 -3.19 -5.45 2.35
N PHE A 140 -3.14 -6.29 3.38
CA PHE A 140 -4.23 -6.48 4.33
C PHE A 140 -4.54 -5.19 5.10
N GLY A 141 -3.50 -4.48 5.57
CA GLY A 141 -3.66 -3.19 6.23
C GLY A 141 -4.35 -2.17 5.32
N MET A 142 -3.96 -2.08 4.04
CA MET A 142 -4.61 -1.17 3.09
C MET A 142 -6.06 -1.57 2.81
N ALA A 143 -6.35 -2.87 2.68
CA ALA A 143 -7.72 -3.35 2.50
C ALA A 143 -8.64 -2.98 3.70
N SER A 144 -8.10 -2.92 4.92
CA SER A 144 -8.86 -2.51 6.09
C SER A 144 -9.34 -1.04 6.03
N ILE A 145 -8.57 -0.15 5.40
CA ILE A 145 -9.00 1.24 5.15
C ILE A 145 -10.18 1.27 4.19
N LEU A 146 -10.12 0.53 3.09
CA LEU A 146 -11.22 0.47 2.13
C LEU A 146 -12.47 -0.16 2.72
N PHE A 147 -12.31 -1.15 3.58
CA PHE A 147 -13.45 -1.73 4.29
C PHE A 147 -14.13 -0.69 5.17
N TYR A 148 -13.35 0.11 5.91
CA TYR A 148 -13.90 1.21 6.70
C TYR A 148 -14.60 2.26 5.83
N TYR A 149 -13.94 2.79 4.81
CA TYR A 149 -14.55 3.81 3.94
C TYR A 149 -15.75 3.27 3.15
N GLY A 150 -15.67 2.04 2.66
CA GLY A 150 -16.80 1.41 1.99
C GLY A 150 -18.02 1.29 2.91
N LEU A 151 -17.86 0.83 4.15
CA LEU A 151 -18.93 0.81 5.14
C LEU A 151 -19.40 2.23 5.51
N TYR A 152 -18.48 3.17 5.65
CA TYR A 152 -18.80 4.55 5.93
C TYR A 152 -19.73 5.13 4.87
N TYR A 153 -19.40 5.03 3.59
CA TYR A 153 -20.23 5.59 2.52
C TYR A 153 -21.53 4.83 2.33
N THR A 154 -21.56 3.52 2.53
CA THR A 154 -22.79 2.72 2.38
C THR A 154 -23.76 2.88 3.55
N ILE A 155 -23.26 2.94 4.78
CA ILE A 155 -24.12 2.93 5.99
C ILE A 155 -24.28 4.34 6.55
N TYR A 156 -23.17 5.03 6.80
CA TYR A 156 -23.22 6.35 7.47
C TYR A 156 -24.02 7.36 6.68
N ARG A 157 -23.73 7.53 5.37
CA ARG A 157 -24.45 8.53 4.56
C ARG A 157 -25.89 8.16 4.25
N ALA A 158 -26.24 6.87 4.27
CA ALA A 158 -27.58 6.42 3.99
C ALA A 158 -28.56 6.59 5.18
N TYR A 159 -28.04 6.64 6.42
CA TYR A 159 -28.88 6.59 7.62
C TYR A 159 -28.59 7.76 8.58
N PRO A 160 -29.49 8.79 8.68
CA PRO A 160 -29.30 9.96 9.55
C PRO A 160 -29.06 9.63 11.03
N ALA A 161 -29.72 8.60 11.54
CA ALA A 161 -29.51 8.16 12.93
C ALA A 161 -28.07 7.68 13.18
N VAL A 162 -27.49 6.96 12.21
CA VAL A 162 -26.09 6.53 12.26
C VAL A 162 -25.15 7.74 12.19
N GLN A 163 -25.48 8.74 11.36
CA GLN A 163 -24.71 9.98 11.30
C GLN A 163 -24.62 10.70 12.64
N ALA A 164 -25.72 10.81 13.35
CA ALA A 164 -25.76 11.46 14.66
C ALA A 164 -24.84 10.75 15.68
N VAL A 165 -24.94 9.42 15.76
CA VAL A 165 -24.09 8.62 16.66
C VAL A 165 -22.62 8.71 16.27
N TYR A 166 -22.33 8.65 14.97
CA TYR A 166 -20.95 8.71 14.46
C TYR A 166 -20.29 10.07 14.73
N LYS A 167 -21.00 11.16 14.52
CA LYS A 167 -20.50 12.52 14.79
C LYS A 167 -20.17 12.75 16.27
N THR A 168 -20.91 12.12 17.19
CA THR A 168 -20.71 12.29 18.64
C THR A 168 -19.72 11.28 19.21
N TRP A 169 -19.86 10.02 18.89
CA TRP A 169 -19.12 8.93 19.56
C TRP A 169 -18.09 8.23 18.65
N GLY A 170 -18.26 8.32 17.33
CA GLY A 170 -17.40 7.60 16.38
C GLY A 170 -15.94 7.98 16.50
N GLY A 171 -15.64 9.28 16.57
CA GLY A 171 -14.27 9.77 16.74
C GLY A 171 -13.64 9.30 18.06
N ILE A 172 -14.41 9.32 19.16
CA ILE A 172 -13.94 8.87 20.47
C ILE A 172 -13.65 7.36 20.43
N ALA A 173 -14.55 6.57 19.84
CA ALA A 173 -14.36 5.13 19.71
C ALA A 173 -13.13 4.76 18.87
N VAL A 174 -12.95 5.44 17.72
CA VAL A 174 -11.78 5.27 16.87
C VAL A 174 -10.49 5.66 17.61
N MET A 175 -10.51 6.78 18.35
CA MET A 175 -9.37 7.23 19.12
C MET A 175 -9.01 6.27 20.26
N ALA A 176 -10.01 5.78 20.99
CA ALA A 176 -9.80 4.79 22.05
C ALA A 176 -9.16 3.51 21.50
N PHE A 177 -9.67 3.02 20.34
CA PHE A 177 -9.08 1.87 19.67
C PHE A 177 -7.65 2.15 19.22
N TYR A 178 -7.38 3.34 18.63
CA TYR A 178 -6.04 3.74 18.23
C TYR A 178 -5.04 3.75 19.39
N LEU A 179 -5.46 4.26 20.56
CA LEU A 179 -4.63 4.23 21.76
C LEU A 179 -4.29 2.81 22.20
N VAL A 180 -5.26 1.89 22.14
CA VAL A 180 -5.01 0.47 22.44
C VAL A 180 -3.95 -0.10 21.49
N LEU A 181 -4.04 0.20 20.19
CA LEU A 181 -3.01 -0.21 19.23
C LEU A 181 -1.62 0.32 19.60
N VAL A 182 -1.52 1.62 19.93
CA VAL A 182 -0.25 2.28 20.29
C VAL A 182 0.35 1.68 21.56
N LEU A 183 -0.47 1.33 22.55
CA LEU A 183 -0.02 0.66 23.79
C LEU A 183 0.52 -0.75 23.49
N LEU A 184 -0.20 -1.53 22.70
CA LEU A 184 0.19 -2.90 22.34
C LEU A 184 1.48 -2.94 21.51
N LEU A 185 1.75 -1.93 20.68
CA LEU A 185 3.00 -1.81 19.92
C LEU A 185 4.24 -1.86 20.82
N GLY A 186 4.14 -1.39 22.07
CA GLY A 186 5.26 -1.40 23.01
C GLY A 186 5.81 -2.79 23.32
N GLY A 187 4.94 -3.79 23.37
CA GLY A 187 5.32 -5.19 23.56
C GLY A 187 5.87 -5.84 22.27
N ILE A 188 5.27 -5.49 21.13
CA ILE A 188 5.63 -6.08 19.82
C ILE A 188 7.03 -5.64 19.39
N ILE A 189 7.34 -4.34 19.47
CA ILE A 189 8.59 -3.77 18.94
C ILE A 189 9.81 -4.19 19.80
N LYS A 190 9.61 -4.58 21.06
CA LYS A 190 10.68 -5.11 21.92
C LYS A 190 11.15 -6.51 21.54
N LYS A 191 10.38 -7.25 20.73
CA LYS A 191 10.79 -8.58 20.29
C LYS A 191 12.06 -8.51 19.43
N PRO A 192 13.00 -9.45 19.57
CA PRO A 192 14.29 -9.44 18.82
C PRO A 192 14.12 -9.34 17.32
N GLU A 193 13.06 -9.95 16.77
CA GLU A 193 12.72 -9.94 15.34
C GLU A 193 12.48 -8.51 14.78
N PHE A 194 12.10 -7.56 15.64
CA PHE A 194 11.82 -6.17 15.24
C PHE A 194 12.92 -5.19 15.67
N ASN A 195 13.89 -5.64 16.49
CA ASN A 195 14.91 -4.78 17.08
C ASN A 195 16.20 -4.72 16.24
N SER A 196 16.33 -5.53 15.19
CA SER A 196 17.51 -5.56 14.34
C SER A 196 17.64 -4.24 13.57
N ASP A 197 18.64 -3.45 13.93
CA ASP A 197 19.09 -2.23 13.21
C ASP A 197 19.63 -2.55 11.78
N GLU A 198 19.77 -3.82 11.43
CA GLU A 198 20.24 -4.32 10.14
C GLU A 198 19.37 -3.92 8.94
N ILE A 199 18.14 -3.44 9.20
CA ILE A 199 17.19 -3.10 8.13
C ILE A 199 17.56 -1.81 7.42
N ILE A 200 18.39 -0.93 8.03
CA ILE A 200 18.73 0.38 7.46
C ILE A 200 20.24 0.43 7.21
N GLN A 201 20.64 0.04 6.01
CA GLN A 201 22.03 0.15 5.58
C GLN A 201 22.48 1.60 5.35
N THR A 202 23.75 1.88 5.62
CA THR A 202 24.40 3.15 5.28
C THR A 202 24.47 3.35 3.77
N PRO A 203 24.50 4.60 3.27
CA PRO A 203 24.19 4.97 1.89
C PRO A 203 25.12 4.45 0.79
N GLN A 204 26.29 3.95 1.12
CA GLN A 204 27.39 3.77 0.15
C GLN A 204 27.27 2.57 -0.80
N GLN A 205 26.38 1.59 -0.59
CA GLN A 205 26.34 0.38 -1.43
C GLN A 205 25.12 0.25 -2.36
N ALA A 206 24.21 1.23 -2.39
CA ALA A 206 22.90 1.10 -3.05
C ALA A 206 22.69 1.99 -4.30
N GLU A 207 23.66 2.79 -4.73
CA GLU A 207 23.38 3.95 -5.60
C GLU A 207 23.15 3.70 -7.10
N GLY A 208 23.56 2.58 -7.69
CA GLY A 208 23.60 2.49 -9.16
C GLY A 208 22.28 2.18 -9.88
N LYS A 209 21.48 1.22 -9.42
CA LYS A 209 20.22 0.78 -10.09
C LYS A 209 18.95 0.95 -9.27
N ARG A 210 19.05 1.08 -7.96
CA ARG A 210 17.90 1.16 -7.02
C ARG A 210 17.17 2.52 -7.01
N GLY A 211 17.86 3.61 -7.29
CA GLY A 211 17.31 4.97 -7.29
C GLY A 211 16.26 5.24 -8.39
N SER A 212 16.33 4.52 -9.50
CA SER A 212 15.41 4.71 -10.63
C SER A 212 13.97 4.27 -10.31
N ASN A 213 13.79 3.17 -9.57
CA ASN A 213 12.47 2.62 -9.26
C ASN A 213 11.72 3.50 -8.24
N VAL A 214 12.45 4.08 -7.27
CA VAL A 214 11.87 5.00 -6.29
C VAL A 214 11.35 6.27 -6.96
N LYS A 215 12.13 6.87 -7.87
CA LYS A 215 11.69 8.06 -8.63
C LYS A 215 10.40 7.79 -9.39
N MET A 216 10.26 6.60 -9.97
CA MET A 216 9.07 6.22 -10.70
C MET A 216 7.85 6.06 -9.80
N VAL A 217 8.00 5.46 -8.61
CA VAL A 217 6.90 5.37 -7.63
C VAL A 217 6.45 6.75 -7.18
N ILE A 218 7.38 7.69 -7.00
CA ILE A 218 7.07 9.09 -6.68
C ILE A 218 6.24 9.73 -7.81
N VAL A 219 6.64 9.53 -9.06
CA VAL A 219 5.88 10.05 -10.22
C VAL A 219 4.46 9.46 -10.25
N LEU A 220 4.31 8.16 -10.03
CA LEU A 220 3.00 7.52 -9.95
C LEU A 220 2.15 8.07 -8.80
N HIS A 221 2.76 8.34 -7.65
CA HIS A 221 2.06 8.92 -6.51
C HIS A 221 1.54 10.33 -6.84
N ILE A 222 2.36 11.17 -7.45
CA ILE A 222 1.96 12.50 -7.89
C ILE A 222 0.81 12.42 -8.90
N VAL A 223 0.91 11.53 -9.90
CA VAL A 223 -0.15 11.32 -10.89
C VAL A 223 -1.45 10.86 -10.24
N TYR A 224 -1.37 9.86 -9.36
CA TYR A 224 -2.55 9.37 -8.62
C TYR A 224 -3.22 10.50 -7.84
N TYR A 225 -2.44 11.22 -7.03
CA TYR A 225 -2.97 12.27 -6.18
C TYR A 225 -3.57 13.42 -6.99
N SER A 226 -2.93 13.81 -8.11
CA SER A 226 -3.46 14.82 -9.02
C SER A 226 -4.80 14.40 -9.64
N ILE A 227 -4.95 13.14 -10.06
CA ILE A 227 -6.22 12.59 -10.55
C ILE A 227 -7.28 12.68 -9.46
N MET A 228 -6.95 12.22 -8.25
CA MET A 228 -7.89 12.21 -7.12
C MET A 228 -8.34 13.61 -6.70
N CYS A 229 -7.43 14.60 -6.70
CA CYS A 229 -7.79 15.97 -6.39
C CYS A 229 -8.75 16.58 -7.44
N MET A 230 -8.52 16.31 -8.73
CA MET A 230 -9.43 16.77 -9.79
C MET A 230 -10.81 16.15 -9.67
N ILE A 231 -10.88 14.89 -9.31
CA ILE A 231 -12.14 14.19 -9.13
C ILE A 231 -12.88 14.70 -7.89
N ASN A 232 -12.20 14.87 -6.76
CA ASN A 232 -12.79 15.43 -5.54
C ASN A 232 -13.33 16.85 -5.76
N TYR A 233 -12.67 17.64 -6.62
CA TYR A 233 -13.15 18.94 -7.02
C TYR A 233 -14.49 18.84 -7.77
N ILE A 234 -14.60 17.95 -8.76
CA ILE A 234 -15.84 17.70 -9.52
C ILE A 234 -16.95 17.21 -8.59
N GLU A 235 -16.65 16.34 -7.63
CA GLU A 235 -17.60 15.82 -6.65
C GLU A 235 -18.18 16.94 -5.78
N SER A 236 -17.31 17.81 -5.27
CA SER A 236 -17.69 18.86 -4.32
C SER A 236 -18.59 19.92 -4.97
N ALA A 237 -18.38 20.21 -6.25
CA ALA A 237 -19.09 21.25 -6.97
C ALA A 237 -20.56 20.88 -7.25
N ASP A 238 -20.88 19.62 -7.57
CA ASP A 238 -22.19 19.24 -8.09
C ASP A 238 -22.96 18.21 -7.26
N ASN A 239 -22.37 17.63 -6.21
CA ASN A 239 -22.96 16.53 -5.43
C ASN A 239 -23.43 15.33 -6.29
N ILE A 240 -22.78 15.11 -7.44
CA ILE A 240 -23.18 14.13 -8.45
C ILE A 240 -22.80 12.69 -8.09
N ILE A 241 -21.93 12.52 -7.10
CA ILE A 241 -21.52 11.19 -6.63
C ILE A 241 -22.43 10.71 -5.51
N PHE A 242 -23.15 9.63 -5.79
CA PHE A 242 -24.01 8.98 -4.82
C PHE A 242 -23.21 8.13 -3.84
N SER A 243 -23.31 8.44 -2.56
CA SER A 243 -22.49 7.81 -1.53
C SER A 243 -22.69 6.31 -1.39
N LEU A 244 -23.94 5.82 -1.46
CA LEU A 244 -24.21 4.38 -1.33
C LEU A 244 -23.54 3.55 -2.45
N PRO A 245 -23.76 3.82 -3.76
CA PRO A 245 -23.10 3.07 -4.80
C PRO A 245 -21.57 3.27 -4.80
N TYR A 246 -21.07 4.46 -4.46
CA TYR A 246 -19.65 4.70 -4.31
C TYR A 246 -19.01 3.80 -3.24
N GLY A 247 -19.64 3.73 -2.05
CA GLY A 247 -19.17 2.84 -0.98
C GLY A 247 -19.20 1.36 -1.36
N LEU A 248 -20.26 0.93 -2.07
CA LEU A 248 -20.33 -0.43 -2.63
C LEU A 248 -19.21 -0.69 -3.64
N GLY A 249 -18.86 0.32 -4.46
CA GLY A 249 -17.73 0.27 -5.37
C GLY A 249 -16.41 0.06 -4.64
N GLN A 250 -16.17 0.83 -3.57
CA GLN A 250 -14.97 0.67 -2.74
C GLN A 250 -14.88 -0.72 -2.08
N LEU A 251 -15.97 -1.26 -1.55
CA LEU A 251 -15.99 -2.63 -1.02
C LEU A 251 -15.70 -3.67 -2.12
N SER A 252 -16.25 -3.47 -3.32
CA SER A 252 -16.03 -4.34 -4.47
C SER A 252 -14.58 -4.33 -4.95
N SER A 253 -13.83 -3.23 -4.74
CA SER A 253 -12.42 -3.13 -5.12
C SER A 253 -11.55 -4.14 -4.36
N ILE A 254 -11.89 -4.48 -3.10
CA ILE A 254 -11.18 -5.51 -2.33
C ILE A 254 -11.30 -6.87 -3.02
N ILE A 255 -12.52 -7.22 -3.46
CA ILE A 255 -12.78 -8.46 -4.19
C ILE A 255 -12.04 -8.44 -5.53
N MET A 256 -12.07 -7.32 -6.25
CA MET A 256 -11.40 -7.16 -7.54
C MET A 256 -9.88 -7.32 -7.42
N ILE A 257 -9.25 -6.78 -6.37
CA ILE A 257 -7.81 -6.97 -6.13
C ILE A 257 -7.49 -8.45 -5.95
N ILE A 258 -8.28 -9.16 -5.16
CA ILE A 258 -8.11 -10.61 -4.96
C ILE A 258 -8.22 -11.32 -6.30
N LEU A 259 -9.23 -11.00 -7.12
CA LEU A 259 -9.43 -11.61 -8.44
C LEU A 259 -8.28 -11.29 -9.40
N ILE A 260 -7.84 -10.03 -9.47
CA ILE A 260 -6.71 -9.63 -10.32
C ILE A 260 -5.43 -10.37 -9.90
N MET A 261 -5.15 -10.44 -8.62
CA MET A 261 -3.99 -11.17 -8.11
C MET A 261 -4.08 -12.68 -8.37
N LEU A 262 -5.30 -13.25 -8.37
CA LEU A 262 -5.54 -14.64 -8.73
C LEU A 262 -5.28 -14.93 -10.22
N ILE A 263 -5.73 -14.04 -11.10
CA ILE A 263 -5.70 -14.24 -12.57
C ILE A 263 -4.36 -13.82 -13.15
N SER A 264 -3.80 -12.69 -12.75
CA SER A 264 -2.71 -12.01 -13.42
C SER A 264 -1.31 -12.46 -13.04
N ASN A 265 -1.18 -13.57 -12.34
CA ASN A 265 0.13 -14.11 -11.97
C ASN A 265 1.06 -13.13 -11.23
N ARG A 266 0.52 -12.30 -10.30
CA ARG A 266 1.20 -11.31 -9.44
C ARG A 266 1.52 -9.96 -10.10
N ASN A 267 1.00 -9.67 -11.26
CA ASN A 267 1.29 -8.39 -11.89
C ASN A 267 0.37 -7.29 -11.36
N SER A 268 0.85 -6.55 -10.36
CA SER A 268 0.14 -5.39 -9.80
C SER A 268 -0.10 -4.26 -10.80
N LEU A 269 0.52 -4.31 -11.98
CA LEU A 269 0.27 -3.40 -13.09
C LEU A 269 -1.21 -3.40 -13.51
N TYR A 270 -1.87 -4.57 -13.50
CA TYR A 270 -3.29 -4.64 -13.85
C TYR A 270 -4.18 -3.89 -12.87
N ILE A 271 -3.82 -3.84 -11.59
CA ILE A 271 -4.55 -3.03 -10.60
C ILE A 271 -4.44 -1.55 -10.95
N TRP A 272 -3.24 -1.09 -11.34
CA TRP A 272 -3.03 0.29 -11.78
C TRP A 272 -3.81 0.62 -13.04
N ILE A 273 -3.82 -0.25 -14.05
CA ILE A 273 -4.61 -0.08 -15.27
C ILE A 273 -6.10 0.00 -14.96
N MET A 274 -6.61 -0.91 -14.14
CA MET A 274 -8.03 -0.91 -13.75
C MET A 274 -8.42 0.34 -12.96
N PHE A 275 -7.54 0.83 -12.09
CA PHE A 275 -7.75 2.14 -11.44
C PHE A 275 -8.00 3.23 -12.49
N LEU A 276 -7.09 3.40 -13.45
CA LEU A 276 -7.22 4.46 -14.48
C LEU A 276 -8.51 4.30 -15.30
N VAL A 277 -8.81 3.07 -15.73
CA VAL A 277 -9.99 2.77 -16.55
C VAL A 277 -11.28 3.03 -15.78
N PHE A 278 -11.41 2.52 -14.57
CA PHE A 278 -12.65 2.68 -13.80
C PHE A 278 -12.84 4.10 -13.28
N SER A 279 -11.78 4.80 -12.92
CA SER A 279 -11.87 6.21 -12.53
C SER A 279 -12.34 7.07 -13.69
N LEU A 280 -11.74 6.90 -14.88
CA LEU A 280 -12.14 7.65 -16.06
C LEU A 280 -13.56 7.30 -16.53
N LEU A 281 -13.90 6.01 -16.59
CA LEU A 281 -15.21 5.53 -17.00
C LEU A 281 -16.30 6.00 -16.03
N GLY A 282 -16.06 5.84 -14.73
CA GLY A 282 -17.00 6.25 -13.68
C GLY A 282 -17.30 7.74 -13.76
N MET A 283 -16.28 8.59 -13.87
CA MET A 283 -16.43 10.04 -14.00
C MET A 283 -17.14 10.44 -15.31
N THR A 284 -16.83 9.77 -16.40
CA THR A 284 -17.52 10.01 -17.68
C THR A 284 -19.01 9.69 -17.59
N ILE A 285 -19.38 8.57 -16.96
CA ILE A 285 -20.78 8.19 -16.77
C ILE A 285 -21.51 9.15 -15.82
N VAL A 286 -20.88 9.55 -14.71
CA VAL A 286 -21.46 10.50 -13.75
C VAL A 286 -21.77 11.85 -14.41
N SER A 287 -21.00 12.25 -15.44
CA SER A 287 -21.22 13.52 -16.15
C SER A 287 -22.52 13.55 -16.96
N TYR A 288 -23.21 12.40 -17.14
CA TYR A 288 -24.55 12.38 -17.72
C TYR A 288 -25.60 12.75 -16.67
N ASN A 289 -26.41 13.75 -16.97
CA ASN A 289 -27.44 14.26 -16.03
C ASN A 289 -28.65 13.32 -15.93
N SER A 290 -28.45 12.13 -15.33
CA SER A 290 -29.52 11.19 -15.01
C SER A 290 -29.21 10.43 -13.73
N GLU A 291 -30.25 10.10 -12.95
CA GLU A 291 -30.12 9.36 -11.70
C GLU A 291 -29.43 7.99 -11.90
N ALA A 292 -29.79 7.29 -12.95
CA ALA A 292 -29.18 6.00 -13.30
C ALA A 292 -27.68 6.14 -13.64
N ALA A 293 -27.30 7.23 -14.32
CA ALA A 293 -25.88 7.52 -14.63
C ALA A 293 -25.12 7.89 -13.35
N HIS A 294 -25.68 8.72 -12.48
CA HIS A 294 -25.07 9.05 -11.19
C HIS A 294 -24.87 7.80 -10.32
N PHE A 295 -25.87 6.91 -10.25
CA PHE A 295 -25.75 5.65 -9.51
C PHE A 295 -24.66 4.75 -10.09
N THR A 296 -24.73 4.45 -11.38
CA THR A 296 -23.80 3.52 -12.05
C THR A 296 -22.39 4.09 -12.09
N GLY A 297 -22.27 5.39 -12.42
CA GLY A 297 -20.99 6.08 -12.47
C GLY A 297 -20.30 6.13 -11.09
N SER A 298 -21.07 6.40 -10.02
CA SER A 298 -20.53 6.41 -8.65
C SER A 298 -20.04 5.04 -8.21
N LEU A 299 -20.73 3.95 -8.58
CA LEU A 299 -20.31 2.58 -8.30
C LEU A 299 -18.97 2.27 -8.98
N ILE A 300 -18.87 2.57 -10.27
CA ILE A 300 -17.67 2.31 -11.09
C ILE A 300 -16.50 3.18 -10.62
N TYR A 301 -16.77 4.44 -10.31
CA TYR A 301 -15.77 5.34 -9.78
C TYR A 301 -15.25 4.88 -8.40
N GLY A 302 -16.14 4.50 -7.48
CA GLY A 302 -15.74 3.96 -6.17
C GLY A 302 -14.88 2.71 -6.27
N LEU A 303 -15.15 1.84 -7.26
CA LEU A 303 -14.29 0.69 -7.58
C LEU A 303 -12.90 1.15 -8.03
N GLY A 304 -12.82 2.12 -8.94
CA GLY A 304 -11.54 2.68 -9.43
C GLY A 304 -10.74 3.31 -8.29
N ASP A 305 -11.35 4.19 -7.50
CA ASP A 305 -10.73 4.88 -6.38
C ASP A 305 -10.14 3.88 -5.36
N GLY A 306 -10.91 2.87 -4.96
CA GLY A 306 -10.42 1.84 -4.05
C GLY A 306 -9.21 1.08 -4.60
N LEU A 307 -9.19 0.74 -5.90
CA LEU A 307 -8.04 0.11 -6.54
C LEU A 307 -6.81 1.02 -6.52
N GLY A 308 -6.98 2.30 -6.85
CA GLY A 308 -5.91 3.29 -6.86
C GLY A 308 -5.32 3.52 -5.47
N TYR A 309 -6.17 3.64 -4.47
CA TYR A 309 -5.75 3.87 -3.09
C TYR A 309 -4.87 2.73 -2.55
N ILE A 310 -5.29 1.48 -2.75
CA ILE A 310 -4.48 0.33 -2.32
C ILE A 310 -3.16 0.27 -3.08
N ILE A 311 -3.21 0.34 -4.41
CA ILE A 311 -2.01 0.07 -5.22
C ILE A 311 -0.92 1.11 -4.97
N ILE A 312 -1.29 2.40 -4.83
CA ILE A 312 -0.29 3.45 -4.66
C ILE A 312 0.46 3.35 -3.33
N TYR A 313 -0.26 3.16 -2.22
CA TYR A 313 0.38 3.01 -0.91
C TYR A 313 1.14 1.68 -0.77
N TYR A 314 0.65 0.62 -1.40
CA TYR A 314 1.35 -0.66 -1.48
C TYR A 314 2.69 -0.53 -2.23
N LEU A 315 2.70 0.14 -3.39
CA LEU A 315 3.91 0.39 -4.17
C LEU A 315 4.88 1.33 -3.44
N CYS A 316 4.38 2.43 -2.86
CA CYS A 316 5.21 3.38 -2.10
C CYS A 316 5.87 2.70 -0.90
N SER A 317 5.10 1.98 -0.10
CA SER A 317 5.67 1.29 1.07
C SER A 317 6.66 0.20 0.68
N GLY A 318 6.41 -0.53 -0.42
CA GLY A 318 7.34 -1.51 -0.98
C GLY A 318 8.64 -0.89 -1.48
N ALA A 319 8.56 0.22 -2.22
CA ALA A 319 9.72 0.95 -2.72
C ALA A 319 10.59 1.50 -1.59
N ILE A 320 9.95 2.09 -0.57
CA ILE A 320 10.64 2.60 0.62
C ILE A 320 11.36 1.46 1.34
N LYS A 321 10.68 0.34 1.60
CA LYS A 321 11.27 -0.84 2.24
C LYS A 321 12.45 -1.41 1.44
N LYS A 322 12.28 -1.60 0.13
CA LYS A 322 13.32 -2.13 -0.77
C LYS A 322 14.55 -1.23 -0.83
N SER A 323 14.37 0.09 -0.71
CA SER A 323 15.48 1.04 -0.67
C SER A 323 16.33 0.93 0.59
N LYS A 324 15.77 0.41 1.68
CA LYS A 324 16.36 0.39 3.03
C LYS A 324 16.85 1.76 3.50
N SER A 325 16.30 2.85 2.95
CA SER A 325 16.79 4.21 3.15
C SER A 325 15.77 5.09 3.88
N ILE A 326 16.15 5.59 5.04
CA ILE A 326 15.36 6.60 5.78
C ILE A 326 15.25 7.91 5.01
N ARG A 327 16.24 8.25 4.16
CA ARG A 327 16.19 9.46 3.33
C ARG A 327 15.04 9.43 2.33
N ILE A 328 14.79 8.25 1.73
CA ILE A 328 13.69 8.06 0.78
C ILE A 328 12.34 8.15 1.50
N TYR A 329 12.23 7.58 2.69
CA TYR A 329 11.04 7.76 3.53
C TYR A 329 10.78 9.25 3.84
N LYS A 330 11.83 9.99 4.24
CA LYS A 330 11.74 11.43 4.52
C LYS A 330 11.35 12.23 3.28
N LEU A 331 11.90 11.89 2.11
CA LEU A 331 11.50 12.49 0.84
C LEU A 331 10.02 12.25 0.55
N PHE A 332 9.50 11.07 0.84
CA PHE A 332 8.08 10.77 0.70
C PHE A 332 7.21 11.64 1.62
N CYS A 333 7.65 11.88 2.86
CA CYS A 333 6.96 12.82 3.76
C CYS A 333 6.91 14.26 3.19
N VAL A 334 7.99 14.73 2.56
CA VAL A 334 8.01 16.05 1.88
C VAL A 334 7.03 16.07 0.71
N ILE A 335 6.98 15.00 -0.09
CA ILE A 335 6.09 14.90 -1.25
C ILE A 335 4.64 14.96 -0.80
N LEU A 336 4.25 14.18 0.23
CA LEU A 336 2.91 14.24 0.80
C LEU A 336 2.54 15.63 1.32
N PHE A 337 3.48 16.32 1.99
CA PHE A 337 3.25 17.71 2.40
C PHE A 337 2.98 18.62 1.21
N ILE A 338 3.80 18.51 0.15
CA ILE A 338 3.63 19.32 -1.07
C ILE A 338 2.27 19.01 -1.73
N GLU A 339 1.89 17.75 -1.81
CA GLU A 339 0.60 17.33 -2.37
C GLU A 339 -0.58 17.90 -1.57
N TYR A 340 -0.56 17.76 -0.25
CA TYR A 340 -1.60 18.34 0.60
C TYR A 340 -1.68 19.86 0.50
N PHE A 341 -0.56 20.54 0.38
CA PHE A 341 -0.52 22.00 0.33
C PHE A 341 -0.87 22.55 -1.05
N PHE A 342 -0.22 22.05 -2.11
CA PHE A 342 -0.35 22.64 -3.45
C PHE A 342 -1.54 22.08 -4.22
N VAL A 343 -1.76 20.76 -4.18
CA VAL A 343 -2.73 20.14 -5.07
C VAL A 343 -4.14 20.31 -4.53
N SER A 344 -4.35 20.13 -3.21
CA SER A 344 -5.68 20.27 -2.63
C SER A 344 -6.12 21.72 -2.42
N GLY A 345 -5.20 22.60 -2.06
CA GLY A 345 -5.53 23.99 -1.75
C GLY A 345 -5.44 24.92 -2.95
N ILE A 346 -4.27 25.00 -3.58
CA ILE A 346 -4.05 25.99 -4.66
C ILE A 346 -4.84 25.59 -5.92
N LEU A 347 -4.91 24.30 -6.24
CA LEU A 347 -5.62 23.85 -7.43
C LEU A 347 -7.13 24.03 -7.29
N SER A 348 -7.73 23.66 -6.14
CA SER A 348 -9.17 23.87 -5.91
C SER A 348 -9.53 25.34 -6.04
N GLN A 349 -8.81 26.25 -5.38
CA GLN A 349 -9.04 27.70 -5.48
C GLN A 349 -8.82 28.26 -6.90
N ALA A 350 -7.88 27.70 -7.67
CA ALA A 350 -7.70 28.10 -9.06
C ALA A 350 -8.89 27.72 -9.93
N PHE A 351 -9.49 26.56 -9.70
CA PHE A 351 -10.65 26.09 -10.45
C PHE A 351 -11.93 26.83 -10.06
N ASP A 352 -12.12 27.22 -8.78
CA ASP A 352 -13.28 27.99 -8.33
C ASP A 352 -13.43 29.34 -9.02
N ARG A 353 -12.32 29.87 -9.58
CA ARG A 353 -12.33 31.11 -10.38
C ARG A 353 -12.93 30.96 -11.79
N TYR A 354 -13.09 29.72 -12.27
CA TYR A 354 -13.62 29.42 -13.60
C TYR A 354 -15.07 28.88 -13.52
N GLU A 355 -15.95 29.63 -12.88
CA GLU A 355 -17.36 29.29 -12.76
C GLU A 355 -17.98 28.84 -14.11
N GLY A 356 -18.64 27.68 -14.12
CA GLY A 356 -19.36 27.14 -15.27
C GLY A 356 -18.55 26.30 -16.27
N SER A 357 -17.21 26.35 -16.25
CA SER A 357 -16.36 25.50 -17.13
C SER A 357 -15.40 24.57 -16.37
N SER A 358 -15.38 24.67 -15.08
CA SER A 358 -14.43 24.00 -14.19
C SER A 358 -14.46 22.48 -14.30
N HIS A 359 -15.66 21.86 -14.43
CA HIS A 359 -15.77 20.40 -14.57
C HIS A 359 -15.17 19.89 -15.86
N VAL A 360 -15.40 20.60 -17.00
CA VAL A 360 -14.86 20.21 -18.30
C VAL A 360 -13.34 20.28 -18.28
N ILE A 361 -12.79 21.34 -17.65
CA ILE A 361 -11.35 21.51 -17.49
C ILE A 361 -10.78 20.40 -16.58
N ALA A 362 -11.41 20.14 -15.42
CA ALA A 362 -10.97 19.09 -14.51
C ALA A 362 -11.00 17.70 -15.15
N LEU A 363 -12.09 17.36 -15.85
CA LEU A 363 -12.20 16.12 -16.61
C LEU A 363 -11.12 16.03 -17.70
N GLY A 364 -10.86 17.13 -18.43
CA GLY A 364 -9.80 17.22 -19.43
C GLY A 364 -8.42 16.93 -18.83
N VAL A 365 -8.12 17.47 -17.64
CA VAL A 365 -6.88 17.19 -16.91
C VAL A 365 -6.79 15.71 -16.50
N VAL A 366 -7.87 15.11 -16.00
CA VAL A 366 -7.91 13.68 -15.67
C VAL A 366 -7.63 12.82 -16.92
N VAL A 367 -8.26 13.12 -18.05
CA VAL A 367 -8.02 12.42 -19.32
C VAL A 367 -6.56 12.51 -19.74
N VAL A 368 -5.94 13.69 -19.65
CA VAL A 368 -4.51 13.89 -19.99
C VAL A 368 -3.61 13.09 -19.06
N LEU A 369 -3.86 13.13 -17.74
CA LEU A 369 -3.07 12.38 -16.74
C LEU A 369 -3.21 10.86 -16.93
N CYS A 370 -4.43 10.37 -17.19
CA CYS A 370 -4.66 8.97 -17.51
C CYS A 370 -3.93 8.57 -18.79
N SER A 371 -4.04 9.36 -19.85
CA SER A 371 -3.36 9.12 -21.13
C SER A 371 -1.84 9.09 -20.97
N PHE A 372 -1.28 10.05 -20.21
CA PHE A 372 0.14 10.06 -19.87
C PHE A 372 0.55 8.79 -19.10
N SER A 373 -0.26 8.35 -18.13
CA SER A 373 -0.02 7.11 -17.39
C SER A 373 -0.02 5.89 -18.30
N PHE A 374 -0.94 5.82 -19.29
CA PHE A 374 -0.96 4.75 -20.28
C PHE A 374 0.28 4.75 -21.18
N LEU A 375 0.76 5.91 -21.61
CA LEU A 375 2.01 6.03 -22.38
C LEU A 375 3.23 5.55 -21.58
N LEU A 376 3.22 5.70 -20.27
CA LEU A 376 4.28 5.22 -19.37
C LEU A 376 4.20 3.70 -19.11
N LEU A 377 3.11 3.01 -19.41
CA LEU A 377 2.91 1.60 -19.06
C LEU A 377 4.05 0.67 -19.47
N PRO A 378 4.61 0.71 -20.70
CA PRO A 378 5.72 -0.20 -21.08
C PRO A 378 6.96 0.04 -20.21
N TYR A 379 7.23 1.29 -19.86
CA TYR A 379 8.34 1.66 -19.01
C TYR A 379 8.10 1.24 -17.56
N LEU A 380 6.87 1.43 -17.05
CA LEU A 380 6.45 1.02 -15.72
C LEU A 380 6.54 -0.50 -15.56
N GLN A 381 6.02 -1.26 -16.55
CA GLN A 381 6.08 -2.71 -16.55
C GLN A 381 7.51 -3.19 -16.36
N LYS A 382 8.44 -2.73 -17.20
CA LYS A 382 9.83 -3.15 -17.16
C LYS A 382 10.57 -2.74 -15.89
N ARG A 383 10.26 -1.58 -15.32
CA ARG A 383 11.00 -0.98 -14.21
C ARG A 383 10.43 -1.30 -12.83
N LEU A 384 9.10 -1.33 -12.71
CA LEU A 384 8.40 -1.46 -11.44
C LEU A 384 7.78 -2.84 -11.25
N PHE A 385 7.05 -3.33 -12.26
CA PHE A 385 6.16 -4.47 -12.09
C PHE A 385 6.80 -5.82 -12.46
N GLU A 386 7.87 -5.83 -13.26
CA GLU A 386 8.67 -7.03 -13.51
C GLU A 386 9.68 -7.33 -12.40
N ASN A 387 9.99 -6.33 -11.57
CA ASN A 387 10.87 -6.53 -10.43
C ASN A 387 10.11 -7.20 -9.29
N ASP A 388 10.71 -8.22 -8.73
CA ASP A 388 10.21 -8.91 -7.55
C ASP A 388 10.17 -7.94 -6.35
N TRP A 389 8.95 -7.59 -5.93
CA TRP A 389 8.69 -6.78 -4.75
C TRP A 389 8.65 -7.63 -3.47
N SER A 390 8.83 -8.95 -3.62
CA SER A 390 8.88 -9.86 -2.49
C SER A 390 10.11 -9.58 -1.63
N ASP A 391 9.86 -9.05 -0.45
CA ASP A 391 10.89 -8.81 0.54
C ASP A 391 11.01 -10.00 1.48
N GLY A 392 12.16 -10.62 1.49
CA GLY A 392 12.65 -11.38 2.63
C GLY A 392 12.12 -12.79 2.82
N LEU A 393 11.06 -13.26 2.14
CA LEU A 393 10.72 -14.68 2.12
C LEU A 393 11.83 -15.51 1.44
N HIS A 394 12.44 -14.95 0.39
CA HIS A 394 13.65 -15.55 -0.19
C HIS A 394 14.84 -15.59 0.78
N LEU A 395 14.98 -14.62 1.68
CA LEU A 395 16.08 -14.65 2.66
C LEU A 395 15.85 -15.68 3.77
N LYS A 396 14.61 -15.90 4.19
CA LYS A 396 14.27 -16.96 5.15
C LYS A 396 14.45 -18.34 4.48
N ASN A 397 13.98 -18.48 3.25
CA ASN A 397 14.21 -19.68 2.45
C ASN A 397 15.69 -19.86 2.12
N MET A 398 16.49 -18.79 1.96
CA MET A 398 17.94 -18.90 1.80
C MET A 398 18.66 -19.26 3.10
N ALA A 399 18.19 -18.83 4.26
CA ALA A 399 18.77 -19.23 5.55
C ALA A 399 18.41 -20.69 5.91
N GLU A 400 17.17 -21.11 5.71
CA GLU A 400 16.73 -22.51 5.78
C GLU A 400 17.41 -23.36 4.68
N TYR A 401 17.73 -22.71 3.55
CA TYR A 401 18.44 -23.29 2.43
C TYR A 401 19.92 -23.50 2.74
N SER A 402 20.60 -22.54 3.38
CA SER A 402 22.01 -22.71 3.80
C SER A 402 22.19 -23.76 4.88
N GLN A 403 21.23 -23.90 5.81
CA GLN A 403 21.21 -25.01 6.78
C GLN A 403 20.99 -26.37 6.11
N GLY A 404 20.08 -26.43 5.11
CA GLY A 404 19.88 -27.64 4.32
C GLY A 404 21.03 -27.94 3.34
N LEU A 405 21.88 -26.98 2.96
CA LEU A 405 23.08 -27.22 2.16
C LEU A 405 24.11 -28.00 2.96
N THR A 406 24.29 -27.68 4.23
CA THR A 406 25.23 -28.41 5.13
C THR A 406 24.79 -29.86 5.36
N GLU A 407 23.50 -30.17 5.39
CA GLU A 407 22.99 -31.54 5.50
C GLU A 407 23.17 -32.33 4.17
N ILE A 408 23.02 -31.69 3.01
CA ILE A 408 23.12 -32.36 1.69
C ILE A 408 24.57 -32.47 1.23
N GLU A 409 25.46 -31.55 1.60
CA GLU A 409 26.90 -31.76 1.43
C GLU A 409 27.39 -33.04 2.13
N SER A 410 26.79 -33.41 3.25
CA SER A 410 27.05 -34.67 3.92
C SER A 410 26.51 -35.90 3.17
N ILE A 411 25.48 -35.73 2.33
CA ILE A 411 24.89 -36.80 1.51
C ILE A 411 25.60 -36.91 0.16
N SER A 412 25.98 -35.78 -0.46
CA SER A 412 26.69 -35.78 -1.76
C SER A 412 28.13 -36.28 -1.68
N ASN A 413 28.78 -36.11 -0.54
CA ASN A 413 30.11 -36.65 -0.27
C ASN A 413 30.10 -38.17 -0.03
N LYS A 414 28.93 -38.80 0.11
CA LYS A 414 28.82 -40.28 0.24
C LYS A 414 28.66 -41.02 -1.10
N GLU A 415 28.19 -40.33 -2.16
CA GLU A 415 28.09 -40.90 -3.48
C GLU A 415 29.08 -40.17 -4.40
N ASN A 416 30.05 -40.91 -4.97
CA ASN A 416 31.04 -40.45 -5.93
C ASN A 416 30.39 -40.03 -7.25
N THR A 417 29.68 -38.89 -7.25
CA THR A 417 29.05 -38.32 -8.45
C THR A 417 30.06 -37.43 -9.18
N ASN A 418 30.36 -37.77 -10.44
CA ASN A 418 31.27 -37.00 -11.34
C ASN A 418 30.66 -35.63 -11.76
N LEU A 419 29.95 -34.91 -10.86
CA LEU A 419 29.40 -33.60 -11.11
C LEU A 419 30.42 -32.51 -10.82
N THR A 420 30.43 -31.47 -11.65
CA THR A 420 31.20 -30.25 -11.36
C THR A 420 30.53 -29.46 -10.21
N GLU A 421 31.27 -28.58 -9.54
CA GLU A 421 30.72 -27.72 -8.46
C GLU A 421 29.40 -27.03 -8.87
N ARG A 422 29.33 -26.49 -10.08
CA ARG A 422 28.13 -25.83 -10.61
C ARG A 422 26.99 -26.80 -10.89
N GLU A 423 27.27 -28.00 -11.39
CA GLU A 423 26.23 -29.03 -11.56
C GLU A 423 25.73 -29.55 -10.22
N GLN A 424 26.58 -29.56 -9.20
CA GLN A 424 26.21 -29.97 -7.84
C GLN A 424 25.31 -28.93 -7.15
N GLU A 425 25.59 -27.63 -7.33
CA GLU A 425 24.72 -26.56 -6.89
C GLU A 425 23.33 -26.66 -7.56
N VAL A 426 23.29 -26.84 -8.88
CA VAL A 426 22.03 -26.99 -9.64
C VAL A 426 21.30 -28.27 -9.24
N PHE A 427 21.98 -29.38 -9.04
CA PHE A 427 21.42 -30.64 -8.56
C PHE A 427 20.73 -30.48 -7.22
N THR A 428 21.43 -29.89 -6.27
CA THR A 428 20.92 -29.65 -4.92
C THR A 428 19.61 -28.81 -4.94
N MET A 429 19.62 -27.78 -5.79
CA MET A 429 18.44 -26.91 -5.94
C MET A 429 17.25 -27.59 -6.63
N LEU A 430 17.54 -28.43 -7.64
CA LEU A 430 16.51 -29.21 -8.32
C LEU A 430 15.86 -30.27 -7.43
N ILE A 431 16.66 -31.01 -6.65
CA ILE A 431 16.15 -32.03 -5.71
C ILE A 431 15.22 -31.41 -4.66
N LYS A 432 15.50 -30.18 -4.24
CA LYS A 432 14.64 -29.39 -3.35
C LYS A 432 13.34 -28.89 -4.01
N GLY A 433 13.15 -29.16 -5.30
CA GLY A 433 11.92 -28.82 -6.00
C GLY A 433 11.93 -27.46 -6.68
N MET A 434 13.06 -26.74 -6.72
CA MET A 434 13.15 -25.41 -7.32
C MET A 434 12.98 -25.45 -8.84
N ALA A 435 12.32 -24.44 -9.40
CA ALA A 435 12.22 -24.30 -10.84
C ALA A 435 13.54 -23.76 -11.44
N PRO A 436 13.89 -24.13 -12.68
CA PRO A 436 15.13 -23.67 -13.33
C PRO A 436 15.26 -22.14 -13.40
N LYS A 437 14.14 -21.39 -13.45
CA LYS A 437 14.14 -19.92 -13.39
C LYS A 437 14.59 -19.38 -12.04
N ASP A 438 14.19 -20.05 -10.96
CA ASP A 438 14.56 -19.64 -9.60
C ASP A 438 16.03 -19.95 -9.34
N ILE A 439 16.52 -21.08 -9.86
CA ILE A 439 17.94 -21.46 -9.83
C ILE A 439 18.79 -20.43 -10.57
N ALA A 440 18.37 -20.00 -11.76
CA ALA A 440 19.04 -18.96 -12.55
C ALA A 440 19.18 -17.66 -11.76
N PHE A 441 18.12 -17.28 -11.06
CA PHE A 441 18.10 -16.08 -10.22
C PHE A 441 19.07 -16.19 -9.03
N ILE A 442 19.08 -17.32 -8.34
CA ILE A 442 19.93 -17.56 -7.16
C ILE A 442 21.42 -17.60 -7.55
N LEU A 443 21.72 -18.33 -8.59
CA LEU A 443 23.11 -18.49 -9.07
C LEU A 443 23.59 -17.27 -9.86
N LYS A 444 22.74 -16.27 -10.11
CA LYS A 444 23.01 -15.06 -10.91
C LYS A 444 23.53 -15.36 -12.32
N ILE A 445 23.01 -16.41 -12.94
CA ILE A 445 23.32 -16.84 -14.30
C ILE A 445 22.06 -16.83 -15.18
N SER A 446 22.24 -16.96 -16.51
CA SER A 446 21.08 -16.99 -17.40
C SER A 446 20.26 -18.28 -17.25
N TYR A 447 18.95 -18.21 -17.54
CA TYR A 447 18.08 -19.39 -17.59
C TYR A 447 18.63 -20.48 -18.54
N ASN A 448 19.19 -20.06 -19.68
CA ASN A 448 19.81 -20.99 -20.65
C ASN A 448 21.04 -21.68 -20.07
N THR A 449 21.83 -20.97 -19.26
CA THR A 449 23.01 -21.54 -18.58
C THR A 449 22.58 -22.58 -17.54
N VAL A 450 21.50 -22.34 -16.81
CA VAL A 450 20.95 -23.34 -15.87
C VAL A 450 20.49 -24.59 -16.62
N ASN A 451 19.74 -24.42 -17.71
CA ASN A 451 19.27 -25.56 -18.49
C ASN A 451 20.45 -26.36 -19.11
N PHE A 452 21.51 -25.68 -19.48
CA PHE A 452 22.75 -26.34 -19.92
C PHE A 452 23.34 -27.22 -18.80
N HIS A 453 23.43 -26.69 -17.57
CA HIS A 453 23.90 -27.48 -16.43
C HIS A 453 22.96 -28.64 -16.10
N ILE A 454 21.63 -28.42 -16.15
CA ILE A 454 20.62 -29.47 -15.94
C ILE A 454 20.78 -30.62 -16.96
N THR A 455 20.94 -30.29 -18.23
CA THR A 455 21.12 -31.31 -19.30
C THR A 455 22.42 -32.12 -19.10
N ASN A 456 23.50 -31.44 -18.77
CA ASN A 456 24.80 -32.12 -18.50
C ASN A 456 24.73 -33.01 -17.25
N MET A 457 24.09 -32.53 -16.20
CA MET A 457 23.84 -33.26 -14.95
C MET A 457 23.01 -34.51 -15.20
N TYR A 458 21.86 -34.40 -15.93
CA TYR A 458 21.04 -35.57 -16.27
C TYR A 458 21.82 -36.63 -17.01
N ARG A 459 22.63 -36.22 -17.98
CA ARG A 459 23.51 -37.13 -18.73
C ARG A 459 24.50 -37.83 -17.82
N LYS A 460 25.14 -37.13 -16.89
CA LYS A 460 26.15 -37.69 -15.96
C LYS A 460 25.52 -38.61 -14.92
N LEU A 461 24.28 -38.30 -14.48
CA LEU A 461 23.55 -39.12 -13.51
C LEU A 461 22.77 -40.26 -14.13
N GLY A 462 22.74 -40.35 -15.48
CA GLY A 462 22.00 -41.39 -16.22
C GLY A 462 20.50 -41.30 -16.02
N VAL A 463 19.94 -40.07 -15.91
CA VAL A 463 18.48 -39.81 -15.75
C VAL A 463 17.96 -39.03 -16.93
N GLN A 464 16.72 -39.33 -17.37
CA GLN A 464 16.11 -38.72 -18.56
C GLN A 464 15.34 -37.45 -18.24
N GLY A 465 15.09 -37.19 -16.95
CA GLY A 465 14.30 -36.00 -16.56
C GLY A 465 14.12 -35.86 -15.07
N ARG A 466 13.39 -34.82 -14.71
CA ARG A 466 13.20 -34.39 -13.33
C ARG A 466 12.47 -35.47 -12.48
N ALA A 467 11.49 -36.16 -13.06
CA ALA A 467 10.75 -37.20 -12.36
C ALA A 467 11.65 -38.36 -11.95
N GLU A 468 12.52 -38.80 -12.87
CA GLU A 468 13.49 -39.87 -12.63
C GLU A 468 14.58 -39.44 -11.65
N LEU A 469 15.04 -38.19 -11.75
CA LEU A 469 15.94 -37.59 -10.77
C LEU A 469 15.37 -37.65 -9.34
N PHE A 470 14.11 -37.30 -9.17
CA PHE A 470 13.44 -37.38 -7.85
C PHE A 470 13.26 -38.80 -7.37
N ALA A 471 12.91 -39.75 -8.26
CA ALA A 471 12.72 -41.12 -7.89
C ALA A 471 14.03 -41.81 -7.45
N LYS A 472 15.18 -41.33 -8.00
CA LYS A 472 16.49 -41.90 -7.71
C LYS A 472 17.18 -41.28 -6.49
N TYR A 473 16.95 -40.01 -6.21
CA TYR A 473 17.72 -39.24 -5.22
C TYR A 473 16.85 -38.59 -4.11
N LYS A 474 15.56 -38.78 -4.09
CA LYS A 474 14.65 -38.30 -3.06
C LYS A 474 13.85 -39.44 -2.44
#